data_77c0112d5161b5747ce9f832f7f3a2d6
#
_entry.id   77c0112d5161b5747ce9f832f7f3a2d6
#
_cell.length_a   1.000
_cell.length_b   1.000
_cell.length_c   1.000
_cell.angle_alpha   90.00
_cell.angle_beta   90.00
_cell.angle_gamma   90.00
#
_symmetry.space_group_name_H-M   'P 1'
#
loop_
_entity.id
_entity.type
_entity.pdbx_description
1 polymer ?
#
loop_
_entity_poly.entity_id
_entity_poly.type
_entity_poly.pdbx_seq_one_letter_code
_entity_poly.pdbx_strand_id
1 'polypeptide(L)'
;MQPLSAFSLAHRRRIRGVLTDIDDTLTTDGRLTAAAYGALERLRQAGFLVVPITGRPAGWCDHIARMWPVDAVVGENGAFYFRYDEAARKLVKRFLVPDAERAANRKRLEKVRDTILAAVPGAALASDQLYREADLAIDF
;
A
#
# COMPACT_ATOMS: atom_id res chain seq x y z
N MET A 1 -0.59 -12.88 -20.72
CA MET A 1 -0.18 -13.54 -19.44
C MET A 1 -0.07 -15.04 -19.68
N GLN A 2 0.90 -15.71 -19.07
CA GLN A 2 0.99 -17.18 -19.09
C GLN A 2 0.46 -17.73 -17.74
N PRO A 3 -0.17 -18.91 -17.74
CA PRO A 3 -0.63 -19.53 -16.51
C PRO A 3 0.55 -19.89 -15.60
N LEU A 4 0.35 -19.88 -14.29
CA LEU A 4 1.40 -20.21 -13.31
C LEU A 4 1.95 -21.63 -13.49
N SER A 5 1.18 -22.55 -14.05
CA SER A 5 1.61 -23.90 -14.41
C SER A 5 2.73 -23.93 -15.46
N ALA A 6 2.78 -22.94 -16.34
CA ALA A 6 3.85 -22.79 -17.34
C ALA A 6 5.14 -22.18 -16.76
N PHE A 7 5.11 -21.68 -15.51
CA PHE A 7 6.29 -21.09 -14.86
C PHE A 7 7.22 -22.22 -14.37
N SER A 8 8.40 -22.32 -14.98
CA SER A 8 9.31 -23.44 -14.75
C SER A 8 9.77 -23.52 -13.29
N LEU A 9 10.03 -24.73 -12.82
CA LEU A 9 10.52 -24.96 -11.45
C LEU A 9 11.86 -24.23 -11.19
N ALA A 10 12.73 -24.16 -12.19
CA ALA A 10 14.00 -23.43 -12.09
C ALA A 10 13.78 -21.94 -11.81
N HIS A 11 12.82 -21.31 -12.48
CA HIS A 11 12.46 -19.92 -12.22
C HIS A 11 11.77 -19.74 -10.85
N ARG A 12 10.84 -20.63 -10.47
CA ARG A 12 10.17 -20.58 -9.16
C ARG A 12 11.17 -20.61 -8.00
N ARG A 13 12.22 -21.44 -8.08
CA ARG A 13 13.27 -21.53 -7.05
C ARG A 13 14.11 -20.25 -6.90
N ARG A 14 14.06 -19.33 -7.85
CA ARG A 14 14.77 -18.05 -7.82
C ARG A 14 13.95 -16.91 -7.19
N ILE A 15 12.66 -17.10 -6.99
CA ILE A 15 11.80 -16.12 -6.35
C ILE A 15 12.29 -15.90 -4.92
N ARG A 16 12.37 -14.65 -4.52
CA ARG A 16 12.76 -14.23 -3.15
C ARG A 16 11.67 -13.49 -2.42
N GLY A 17 10.66 -13.03 -3.14
CA GLY A 17 9.55 -12.28 -2.53
C GLY A 17 8.34 -12.21 -3.44
N VAL A 18 7.24 -11.79 -2.85
CA VAL A 18 5.96 -11.55 -3.50
C VAL A 18 5.56 -10.12 -3.24
N LEU A 19 5.35 -9.38 -4.32
CA LEU A 19 4.76 -8.06 -4.31
C LEU A 19 3.33 -8.20 -4.84
N THR A 20 2.35 -7.69 -4.13
CA THR A 20 0.94 -7.90 -4.47
C THR A 20 0.13 -6.65 -4.19
N ASP A 21 -0.82 -6.35 -5.06
CA ASP A 21 -1.86 -5.38 -4.74
C ASP A 21 -2.81 -5.92 -3.67
N ILE A 22 -3.57 -5.04 -3.02
CA ILE A 22 -4.52 -5.40 -1.96
C ILE A 22 -5.93 -5.49 -2.52
N ASP A 23 -6.43 -4.39 -3.08
CA ASP A 23 -7.83 -4.28 -3.48
C ASP A 23 -8.11 -5.15 -4.71
N ASP A 24 -9.13 -6.00 -4.64
CA ASP A 24 -9.52 -6.97 -5.68
C ASP A 24 -8.40 -7.93 -6.14
N THR A 25 -7.32 -8.01 -5.34
CA THR A 25 -6.20 -8.95 -5.54
C THR A 25 -6.03 -9.86 -4.33
N LEU A 26 -5.71 -9.30 -3.16
CA LEU A 26 -5.72 -10.02 -1.88
C LEU A 26 -7.12 -10.02 -1.24
N THR A 27 -7.89 -9.00 -1.51
CA THR A 27 -9.26 -8.88 -1.02
C THR A 27 -10.26 -9.37 -2.08
N THR A 28 -11.44 -9.76 -1.60
CA THR A 28 -12.62 -10.06 -2.40
C THR A 28 -13.76 -9.22 -1.85
N ASP A 29 -14.42 -8.45 -2.70
CA ASP A 29 -15.47 -7.50 -2.30
C ASP A 29 -15.02 -6.58 -1.14
N GLY A 30 -13.80 -6.04 -1.22
CA GLY A 30 -13.20 -5.17 -0.23
C GLY A 30 -12.82 -5.84 1.10
N ARG A 31 -12.88 -7.18 1.19
CA ARG A 31 -12.61 -7.92 2.43
C ARG A 31 -11.43 -8.87 2.28
N LEU A 32 -10.52 -8.82 3.25
CA LEU A 32 -9.43 -9.79 3.34
C LEU A 32 -9.98 -11.11 3.89
N THR A 33 -9.87 -12.17 3.09
CA THR A 33 -10.31 -13.50 3.50
C THR A 33 -9.27 -14.19 4.40
N ALA A 34 -9.72 -15.13 5.23
CA ALA A 34 -8.81 -15.96 6.03
C ALA A 34 -7.82 -16.76 5.15
N ALA A 35 -8.24 -17.18 3.95
CA ALA A 35 -7.39 -17.89 3.00
C ALA A 35 -6.25 -17.00 2.49
N ALA A 36 -6.53 -15.75 2.13
CA ALA A 36 -5.54 -14.78 1.67
C ALA A 36 -4.56 -14.42 2.80
N TYR A 37 -5.08 -14.10 4.00
CA TYR A 37 -4.23 -13.81 5.16
C TYR A 37 -3.30 -14.99 5.50
N GLY A 38 -3.84 -16.20 5.57
CA GLY A 38 -3.03 -17.40 5.82
C GLY A 38 -2.04 -17.72 4.70
N ALA A 39 -2.30 -17.28 3.45
CA ALA A 39 -1.33 -17.40 2.36
C ALA A 39 -0.12 -16.47 2.57
N LEU A 40 -0.35 -15.21 2.99
CA LEU A 40 0.73 -14.28 3.35
C LEU A 40 1.60 -14.85 4.49
N GLU A 41 0.95 -15.40 5.52
CA GLU A 41 1.64 -16.00 6.66
C GLU A 41 2.54 -17.18 6.22
N ARG A 42 2.01 -18.11 5.41
CA ARG A 42 2.78 -19.24 4.87
C ARG A 42 3.95 -18.79 4.01
N LEU A 43 3.79 -17.72 3.21
CA LEU A 43 4.88 -17.17 2.41
C LEU A 43 6.02 -16.65 3.30
N ARG A 44 5.71 -15.90 4.35
CA ARG A 44 6.72 -15.43 5.32
C ARG A 44 7.41 -16.59 6.03
N GLN A 45 6.65 -17.58 6.51
CA GLN A 45 7.19 -18.77 7.15
C GLN A 45 8.11 -19.56 6.22
N ALA A 46 7.84 -19.55 4.92
CA ALA A 46 8.70 -20.15 3.89
C ALA A 46 9.93 -19.28 3.52
N GLY A 47 10.12 -18.13 4.17
CA GLY A 47 11.28 -17.25 3.97
C GLY A 47 11.17 -16.30 2.76
N PHE A 48 9.97 -16.11 2.20
CA PHE A 48 9.76 -15.11 1.16
C PHE A 48 9.52 -13.73 1.78
N LEU A 49 10.04 -12.68 1.13
CA LEU A 49 9.63 -11.31 1.39
C LEU A 49 8.18 -11.11 0.91
N VAL A 50 7.33 -10.55 1.76
CA VAL A 50 5.94 -10.26 1.42
C VAL A 50 5.69 -8.77 1.55
N VAL A 51 5.37 -8.13 0.43
CA VAL A 51 5.19 -6.67 0.36
C VAL A 51 3.90 -6.32 -0.39
N PRO A 52 2.81 -6.01 0.31
CA PRO A 52 1.64 -5.39 -0.32
C PRO A 52 1.98 -4.01 -0.88
N ILE A 53 1.37 -3.68 -2.02
CA ILE A 53 1.46 -2.38 -2.70
C ILE A 53 0.04 -1.89 -2.92
N THR A 54 -0.27 -0.67 -2.47
CA THR A 54 -1.66 -0.19 -2.49
C THR A 54 -1.76 1.32 -2.68
N GLY A 55 -2.88 1.78 -3.23
CA GLY A 55 -3.30 3.19 -3.20
C GLY A 55 -3.92 3.62 -1.87
N ARG A 56 -4.07 2.70 -0.89
CA ARG A 56 -4.64 3.02 0.42
C ARG A 56 -3.77 4.00 1.21
N PRO A 57 -4.39 4.81 2.11
CA PRO A 57 -3.70 5.85 2.87
C PRO A 57 -2.69 5.31 3.88
N ALA A 58 -1.78 6.19 4.31
CA ALA A 58 -0.75 5.90 5.32
C ALA A 58 -1.30 5.31 6.62
N GLY A 59 -2.49 5.73 7.06
CA GLY A 59 -3.14 5.18 8.26
C GLY A 59 -3.44 3.68 8.14
N TRP A 60 -3.88 3.20 6.96
CA TRP A 60 -4.05 1.78 6.70
C TRP A 60 -2.70 1.05 6.64
N CYS A 61 -1.72 1.67 6.01
CA CYS A 61 -0.38 1.10 5.91
C CYS A 61 0.32 0.94 7.27
N ASP A 62 0.08 1.85 8.23
CA ASP A 62 0.54 1.70 9.62
C ASP A 62 -0.04 0.43 10.26
N HIS A 63 -1.36 0.23 10.15
CA HIS A 63 -2.02 -0.96 10.66
C HIS A 63 -1.48 -2.24 9.97
N ILE A 64 -1.41 -2.24 8.64
CA ILE A 64 -0.95 -3.40 7.86
C ILE A 64 0.48 -3.78 8.25
N ALA A 65 1.39 -2.80 8.32
CA ALA A 65 2.79 -3.05 8.66
C ALA A 65 2.98 -3.66 10.07
N ARG A 66 2.06 -3.36 11.01
CA ARG A 66 2.12 -3.87 12.40
C ARG A 66 1.41 -5.19 12.60
N MET A 67 0.33 -5.44 11.88
CA MET A 67 -0.62 -6.50 12.22
C MET A 67 -0.67 -7.63 11.20
N TRP A 68 -0.31 -7.37 9.94
CA TRP A 68 -0.33 -8.39 8.92
C TRP A 68 1.00 -9.15 8.86
N PRO A 69 0.99 -10.39 8.39
CA PRO A 69 2.22 -11.16 8.17
C PRO A 69 2.95 -10.69 6.91
N VAL A 70 3.48 -9.45 6.95
CA VAL A 70 4.18 -8.79 5.85
C VAL A 70 5.52 -8.21 6.34
N ASP A 71 6.47 -8.00 5.44
CA ASP A 71 7.78 -7.43 5.76
C ASP A 71 7.81 -5.92 5.62
N ALA A 72 6.98 -5.41 4.72
CA ALA A 72 6.75 -3.98 4.50
C ALA A 72 5.41 -3.82 3.77
N VAL A 73 4.93 -2.59 3.67
CA VAL A 73 3.82 -2.18 2.81
C VAL A 73 4.18 -0.90 2.07
N VAL A 74 3.89 -0.86 0.78
CA VAL A 74 4.02 0.34 -0.06
C VAL A 74 2.64 0.98 -0.14
N GLY A 75 2.54 2.25 0.19
CA GLY A 75 1.27 2.98 0.24
C GLY A 75 1.21 4.18 -0.70
N GLU A 76 -0.02 4.70 -0.83
CA GLU A 76 -0.35 5.87 -1.63
C GLU A 76 0.33 5.84 -3.00
N ASN A 77 0.08 4.74 -3.74
CA ASN A 77 0.59 4.53 -5.10
C ASN A 77 2.12 4.60 -5.26
N GLY A 78 2.87 4.25 -4.20
CA GLY A 78 4.32 4.23 -4.23
C GLY A 78 4.99 5.42 -3.57
N ALA A 79 4.24 6.31 -2.93
CA ALA A 79 4.80 7.51 -2.29
C ALA A 79 5.73 7.20 -1.13
N PHE A 80 5.53 6.07 -0.48
CA PHE A 80 6.32 5.62 0.66
C PHE A 80 6.26 4.10 0.82
N TYR A 81 7.16 3.56 1.66
CA TYR A 81 6.95 2.27 2.30
C TYR A 81 7.07 2.37 3.82
N PHE A 82 6.30 1.53 4.51
CA PHE A 82 6.36 1.34 5.95
C PHE A 82 6.74 -0.11 6.25
N ARG A 83 7.58 -0.31 7.27
CA ARG A 83 7.85 -1.61 7.86
C ARG A 83 7.86 -1.51 9.37
N TYR A 84 7.41 -2.53 10.05
CA TYR A 84 7.52 -2.60 11.49
C TYR A 84 8.83 -3.29 11.88
N ASP A 85 9.60 -2.64 12.75
CA ASP A 85 10.82 -3.21 13.31
C ASP A 85 10.45 -3.86 14.65
N GLU A 86 10.38 -5.19 14.65
CA GLU A 86 9.97 -5.99 15.81
C GLU A 86 10.95 -5.82 16.98
N ALA A 87 12.26 -5.75 16.71
CA ALA A 87 13.28 -5.64 17.74
C ALA A 87 13.25 -4.26 18.42
N ALA A 88 13.11 -3.22 17.61
CA ALA A 88 13.01 -1.84 18.10
C ALA A 88 11.59 -1.46 18.53
N ARG A 89 10.58 -2.28 18.21
CA ARG A 89 9.15 -2.02 18.41
C ARG A 89 8.71 -0.67 17.81
N LYS A 90 9.20 -0.36 16.62
CA LYS A 90 8.99 0.92 15.95
C LYS A 90 8.56 0.75 14.51
N LEU A 91 7.64 1.60 14.08
CA LEU A 91 7.33 1.77 12.66
C LEU A 91 8.42 2.59 11.98
N VAL A 92 9.04 2.02 10.98
CA VAL A 92 9.99 2.69 10.08
C VAL A 92 9.23 3.21 8.87
N LYS A 93 9.20 4.52 8.70
CA LYS A 93 8.60 5.21 7.55
C LYS A 93 9.70 5.68 6.61
N ARG A 94 9.55 5.41 5.32
CA ARG A 94 10.45 5.88 4.26
C ARG A 94 9.63 6.44 3.12
N PHE A 95 9.81 7.71 2.84
CA PHE A 95 9.16 8.41 1.73
C PHE A 95 10.09 8.44 0.52
N LEU A 96 9.50 8.41 -0.68
CA LEU A 96 10.25 8.43 -1.93
C LEU A 96 10.92 9.80 -2.16
N VAL A 97 10.24 10.87 -1.74
CA VAL A 97 10.75 12.24 -1.89
C VAL A 97 11.07 12.89 -0.54
N PRO A 98 12.02 13.84 -0.48
CA PRO A 98 12.40 14.55 0.75
C PRO A 98 11.24 15.36 1.36
N ASP A 99 11.32 15.65 2.65
CA ASP A 99 10.28 16.36 3.40
C ASP A 99 9.95 17.74 2.83
N ALA A 100 10.95 18.49 2.37
CA ALA A 100 10.74 19.81 1.76
C ALA A 100 9.92 19.71 0.47
N GLU A 101 10.19 18.70 -0.36
CA GLU A 101 9.44 18.45 -1.58
C GLU A 101 8.01 17.96 -1.28
N ARG A 102 7.84 17.09 -0.28
CA ARG A 102 6.51 16.65 0.18
C ARG A 102 5.67 17.84 0.63
N ALA A 103 6.27 18.78 1.40
CA ALA A 103 5.58 19.99 1.82
C ALA A 103 5.16 20.89 0.64
N ALA A 104 6.02 21.02 -0.38
CA ALA A 104 5.69 21.76 -1.58
C ALA A 104 4.58 21.07 -2.40
N ASN A 105 4.65 19.73 -2.52
CA ASN A 105 3.62 18.95 -3.21
C ASN A 105 2.27 19.04 -2.50
N ARG A 106 2.23 19.00 -1.18
CA ARG A 106 0.99 19.19 -0.40
C ARG A 106 0.30 20.51 -0.75
N LYS A 107 1.05 21.62 -0.80
CA LYS A 107 0.50 22.93 -1.19
C LYS A 107 -0.02 22.95 -2.63
N ARG A 108 0.59 22.17 -3.53
CA ARG A 108 0.08 22.04 -4.92
C ARG A 108 -1.21 21.22 -4.94
N LEU A 109 -1.27 20.13 -4.20
CA LEU A 109 -2.46 19.27 -4.10
C LEU A 109 -3.64 20.02 -3.46
N GLU A 110 -3.40 20.89 -2.47
CA GLU A 110 -4.45 21.77 -1.90
C GLU A 110 -5.08 22.67 -2.95
N LYS A 111 -4.28 23.28 -3.85
CA LYS A 111 -4.80 24.08 -4.95
C LYS A 111 -5.59 23.23 -5.97
N VAL A 112 -5.10 22.03 -6.27
CA VAL A 112 -5.81 21.08 -7.16
C VAL A 112 -7.14 20.71 -6.55
N ARG A 113 -7.17 20.35 -5.26
CA ARG A 113 -8.39 20.09 -4.49
C ARG A 113 -9.41 21.22 -4.65
N ASP A 114 -9.00 22.45 -4.34
CA ASP A 114 -9.89 23.62 -4.36
C ASP A 114 -10.43 23.86 -5.77
N THR A 115 -9.59 23.66 -6.79
CA THR A 115 -10.02 23.78 -8.20
C THR A 115 -11.06 22.72 -8.56
N ILE A 116 -10.84 21.46 -8.18
CA ILE A 116 -11.77 20.35 -8.50
C ILE A 116 -13.10 20.56 -7.77
N LEU A 117 -13.06 20.85 -6.47
CA LEU A 117 -14.27 21.02 -5.66
C LEU A 117 -15.12 22.20 -6.14
N ALA A 118 -14.49 23.24 -6.70
CA ALA A 118 -15.21 24.37 -7.28
C ALA A 118 -15.79 24.07 -8.67
N ALA A 119 -15.13 23.22 -9.45
CA ALA A 119 -15.47 22.98 -10.87
C ALA A 119 -16.40 21.78 -11.09
N VAL A 120 -16.39 20.79 -10.17
CA VAL A 120 -17.11 19.52 -10.33
C VAL A 120 -18.22 19.41 -9.28
N PRO A 121 -19.50 19.66 -9.66
CA PRO A 121 -20.62 19.47 -8.74
C PRO A 121 -20.71 18.02 -8.25
N GLY A 122 -20.83 17.82 -6.92
CA GLY A 122 -20.90 16.49 -6.30
C GLY A 122 -19.54 15.92 -5.89
N ALA A 123 -18.43 16.50 -6.36
CA ALA A 123 -17.10 16.08 -5.89
C ALA A 123 -16.90 16.44 -4.41
N ALA A 124 -16.34 15.53 -3.65
CA ALA A 124 -16.00 15.69 -2.25
C ALA A 124 -14.63 15.07 -1.93
N LEU A 125 -14.00 15.51 -0.84
CA LEU A 125 -12.83 14.81 -0.33
C LEU A 125 -13.21 13.38 0.08
N ALA A 126 -12.39 12.42 -0.29
CA ALA A 126 -12.55 11.06 0.17
C ALA A 126 -12.57 11.01 1.71
N SER A 127 -13.41 10.16 2.27
CA SER A 127 -13.60 10.04 3.72
C SER A 127 -12.32 9.67 4.47
N ASP A 128 -11.36 9.04 3.76
CA ASP A 128 -10.06 8.64 4.28
C ASP A 128 -8.93 9.65 4.06
N GLN A 129 -9.24 10.83 3.50
CA GLN A 129 -8.22 11.86 3.20
C GLN A 129 -7.38 12.26 4.42
N LEU A 130 -7.96 12.27 5.61
CA LEU A 130 -7.26 12.61 6.84
C LEU A 130 -6.15 11.61 7.22
N TYR A 131 -6.17 10.41 6.65
CA TYR A 131 -5.18 9.37 6.86
C TYR A 131 -4.10 9.34 5.80
N ARG A 132 -4.14 10.25 4.79
CA ARG A 132 -3.19 10.34 3.69
C ARG A 132 -2.04 11.29 4.01
N GLU A 133 -0.83 10.91 3.65
CA GLU A 133 0.38 11.71 3.88
C GLU A 133 0.97 12.31 2.60
N ALA A 134 0.72 11.76 1.44
CA ALA A 134 1.37 12.16 0.20
C ALA A 134 0.41 12.49 -0.94
N ASP A 135 -0.73 11.84 -1.04
CA ASP A 135 -1.66 12.05 -2.15
C ASP A 135 -2.96 12.76 -1.76
N LEU A 136 -3.80 13.01 -2.75
CA LEU A 136 -5.13 13.60 -2.64
C LEU A 136 -6.13 12.61 -3.25
N ALA A 137 -7.17 12.27 -2.51
CA ALA A 137 -8.28 11.47 -3.00
C ALA A 137 -9.57 12.29 -3.01
N ILE A 138 -10.26 12.27 -4.13
CA ILE A 138 -11.55 12.96 -4.33
C ILE A 138 -12.54 11.92 -4.82
N ASP A 139 -13.67 11.83 -4.14
CA ASP A 139 -14.80 10.98 -4.51
C ASP A 139 -15.76 11.80 -5.40
N PHE A 140 -16.40 11.07 -6.34
CA PHE A 140 -17.33 11.65 -7.30
C PHE A 140 -18.48 10.68 -7.58
#